data_30a2d390695b8330cd71ac306943e70f
#
_entry.id   30a2d390695b8330cd71ac306943e70f
#
_cell.length_a   1.000
_cell.length_b   1.000
_cell.length_c   1.000
_cell.angle_alpha   90.00
_cell.angle_beta   90.00
_cell.angle_gamma   90.00
#
_symmetry.space_group_name_H-M   'P 1'
#
loop_
_entity.id
_entity.type
_entity.pdbx_description
1 polymer ?
#
loop_
_entity_poly.entity_id
_entity_poly.type
_entity_poly.pdbx_seq_one_letter_code
_entity_poly.pdbx_strand_id
1 'polypeptide(L)'
;GEWVKAKGTTLGADNGLGVAMAMAVLESSDLKHGPIELLVTVDEETGMTGANALKPGLLQGDILINLDSETEGELYVGCAGGLDATASASYVPAEYDKNWLCYSLAVKGFKGGHSGMDIILCRGNANKIAARILLELLTKADVKLLDFEGGTLRNAIPREAFATVYVPADKLAEAEKVFAEVSAAIKAEYAGTDPDSEFIFKPYECAEGECCCGGDECKYVPEADAVRFVRAIIACPDGVERMSSEIPGLVETSNNLAMVKIEGG
;
A
#
# COMPACT_ATOMS: atom_id res chain seq x y z
N GLY A 1 -14.29 29.37 5.04
CA GLY A 1 -14.04 28.28 4.10
C GLY A 1 -15.12 27.23 4.24
N GLU A 2 -15.34 26.44 3.23
CA GLU A 2 -16.32 25.36 3.21
C GLU A 2 -15.85 24.11 3.96
N TRP A 3 -14.56 24.05 4.30
CA TRP A 3 -13.94 22.86 4.89
C TRP A 3 -13.39 23.14 6.29
N VAL A 4 -13.66 22.23 7.22
CA VAL A 4 -13.02 22.16 8.54
C VAL A 4 -11.81 21.24 8.43
N LYS A 5 -10.64 21.72 8.89
CA LYS A 5 -9.38 20.95 8.86
C LYS A 5 -8.68 21.04 10.21
N ALA A 6 -8.04 19.96 10.61
CA ALA A 6 -7.11 19.97 11.74
C ALA A 6 -5.80 20.63 11.34
N LYS A 7 -5.07 21.20 12.31
CA LYS A 7 -3.76 21.82 12.09
C LYS A 7 -2.66 20.86 12.53
N GLY A 8 -1.85 20.43 11.56
CA GLY A 8 -0.69 19.57 11.80
C GLY A 8 -1.01 18.10 12.15
N THR A 9 -2.24 17.68 11.90
CA THR A 9 -2.68 16.28 12.07
C THR A 9 -3.89 15.99 11.17
N THR A 10 -4.33 14.75 11.12
CA THR A 10 -5.61 14.36 10.53
C THR A 10 -6.77 14.77 11.43
N LEU A 11 -7.95 15.03 10.85
CA LEU A 11 -9.18 15.26 11.58
C LEU A 11 -9.86 13.90 11.82
N GLY A 12 -9.69 13.33 13.00
CA GLY A 12 -10.32 12.06 13.37
C GLY A 12 -11.73 12.26 13.89
N ALA A 13 -12.74 12.23 13.03
CA ALA A 13 -14.15 12.22 13.41
C ALA A 13 -14.82 10.86 13.20
N ASP A 14 -14.08 9.92 12.73
CA ASP A 14 -14.47 8.55 12.43
C ASP A 14 -14.16 7.63 13.64
N ASN A 15 -15.22 7.10 14.31
CA ASN A 15 -16.63 7.39 14.03
C ASN A 15 -17.29 8.13 15.24
N GLY A 16 -16.73 9.24 15.63
CA GLY A 16 -17.27 10.06 16.76
C GLY A 16 -18.69 10.54 16.53
N LEU A 17 -19.09 10.76 15.27
CA LEU A 17 -20.44 11.19 14.94
C LEU A 17 -21.47 10.07 15.17
N GLY A 18 -21.16 8.84 14.79
CA GLY A 18 -22.01 7.68 15.05
C GLY A 18 -22.18 7.41 16.56
N VAL A 19 -21.11 7.53 17.33
CA VAL A 19 -21.17 7.45 18.80
C VAL A 19 -22.08 8.56 19.36
N ALA A 20 -21.95 9.80 18.90
CA ALA A 20 -22.78 10.91 19.35
C ALA A 20 -24.27 10.71 19.01
N MET A 21 -24.57 10.20 17.81
CA MET A 21 -25.94 9.86 17.41
C MET A 21 -26.56 8.78 18.31
N ALA A 22 -25.83 7.71 18.60
CA ALA A 22 -26.28 6.66 19.49
C ALA A 22 -26.54 7.19 20.92
N MET A 23 -25.65 8.02 21.43
CA MET A 23 -25.85 8.68 22.75
C MET A 23 -27.06 9.61 22.73
N ALA A 24 -27.31 10.39 21.71
CA ALA A 24 -28.46 11.25 21.59
C ALA A 24 -29.79 10.48 21.59
N VAL A 25 -29.81 9.30 20.94
CA VAL A 25 -30.98 8.41 21.01
C VAL A 25 -31.23 7.91 22.43
N LEU A 26 -30.18 7.50 23.16
CA LEU A 26 -30.28 7.02 24.54
C LEU A 26 -30.70 8.12 25.52
N GLU A 27 -30.31 9.37 25.28
CA GLU A 27 -30.72 10.53 26.11
C GLU A 27 -32.13 11.04 25.77
N SER A 28 -32.68 10.68 24.63
CA SER A 28 -33.95 11.21 24.16
C SER A 28 -35.13 10.69 25.00
N SER A 29 -36.04 11.58 25.35
CA SER A 29 -37.28 11.25 26.05
C SER A 29 -38.52 11.22 25.13
N ASP A 30 -38.37 11.66 23.88
CA ASP A 30 -39.43 11.82 22.88
C ASP A 30 -39.38 10.79 21.75
N LEU A 31 -38.27 10.11 21.57
CA LEU A 31 -38.14 9.01 20.64
C LEU A 31 -38.73 7.71 21.19
N LYS A 32 -39.57 7.07 20.38
CA LYS A 32 -40.13 5.75 20.71
C LYS A 32 -39.21 4.66 20.21
N HIS A 33 -38.65 3.88 21.10
CA HIS A 33 -37.81 2.74 20.79
C HIS A 33 -38.02 1.59 21.77
N GLY A 34 -37.63 0.38 21.39
CA GLY A 34 -37.48 -0.78 22.26
C GLY A 34 -36.23 -0.70 23.12
N PRO A 35 -35.81 -1.79 23.76
CA PRO A 35 -34.52 -1.89 24.44
C PRO A 35 -33.37 -1.63 23.45
N ILE A 36 -32.41 -0.81 23.86
CA ILE A 36 -31.23 -0.46 23.06
C ILE A 36 -29.96 -0.82 23.85
N GLU A 37 -29.03 -1.42 23.20
CA GLU A 37 -27.68 -1.64 23.69
C GLU A 37 -26.72 -0.83 22.80
N LEU A 38 -25.85 -0.02 23.38
CA LEU A 38 -24.78 0.68 22.64
C LEU A 38 -23.49 -0.10 22.80
N LEU A 39 -22.94 -0.54 21.66
CA LEU A 39 -21.64 -1.14 21.57
C LEU A 39 -20.64 -0.13 20.98
N VAL A 40 -19.58 0.14 21.71
CA VAL A 40 -18.42 0.91 21.23
C VAL A 40 -17.19 0.03 21.34
N THR A 41 -16.49 -0.17 20.24
CA THR A 41 -15.26 -0.96 20.19
C THR A 41 -14.03 -0.08 20.14
N VAL A 42 -12.86 -0.64 20.44
CA VAL A 42 -11.57 0.05 20.34
C VAL A 42 -10.80 -0.46 19.12
N ASP A 43 -9.94 0.40 18.58
CA ASP A 43 -8.92 0.04 17.58
C ASP A 43 -9.54 -0.53 16.29
N GLU A 44 -10.59 0.11 15.77
CA GLU A 44 -11.20 -0.29 14.49
C GLU A 44 -10.22 -0.13 13.34
N GLU A 45 -9.57 1.04 13.24
CA GLU A 45 -8.73 1.48 12.11
C GLU A 45 -7.44 0.68 11.92
N THR A 46 -6.90 0.09 12.99
CA THR A 46 -5.60 -0.58 12.93
C THR A 46 -5.67 -2.11 13.00
N GLY A 47 -6.84 -2.68 13.32
CA GLY A 47 -6.96 -4.14 13.38
C GLY A 47 -8.22 -4.69 13.97
N MET A 48 -9.23 -3.84 14.27
CA MET A 48 -10.52 -4.25 14.85
C MET A 48 -10.34 -5.09 16.12
N THR A 49 -9.34 -4.74 16.96
CA THR A 49 -8.98 -5.52 18.15
C THR A 49 -10.17 -5.69 19.10
N GLY A 50 -10.94 -4.62 19.30
CA GLY A 50 -12.14 -4.66 20.14
C GLY A 50 -13.24 -5.54 19.57
N ALA A 51 -13.53 -5.43 18.27
CA ALA A 51 -14.53 -6.24 17.59
C ALA A 51 -14.16 -7.73 17.60
N ASN A 52 -12.89 -8.06 17.31
CA ASN A 52 -12.38 -9.44 17.32
C ASN A 52 -12.37 -10.08 18.72
N ALA A 53 -12.35 -9.27 19.78
CA ALA A 53 -12.38 -9.74 21.17
C ALA A 53 -13.80 -9.97 21.74
N LEU A 54 -14.85 -9.63 20.99
CA LEU A 54 -16.23 -9.82 21.41
C LEU A 54 -16.52 -11.30 21.65
N LYS A 55 -17.21 -11.57 22.76
CA LYS A 55 -17.62 -12.94 23.12
C LYS A 55 -19.10 -13.14 22.80
N PRO A 56 -19.50 -14.34 22.38
CA PRO A 56 -20.91 -14.69 22.23
C PRO A 56 -21.71 -14.44 23.49
N GLY A 57 -22.94 -13.91 23.35
CA GLY A 57 -23.84 -13.66 24.46
C GLY A 57 -23.58 -12.35 25.21
N LEU A 58 -22.66 -11.50 24.75
CA LEU A 58 -22.46 -10.17 25.34
C LEU A 58 -23.66 -9.26 25.02
N LEU A 59 -24.14 -9.30 23.80
CA LEU A 59 -25.28 -8.52 23.32
C LEU A 59 -26.55 -9.40 23.30
N GLN A 60 -27.70 -8.79 23.52
CA GLN A 60 -29.00 -9.45 23.55
C GLN A 60 -29.92 -8.98 22.40
N GLY A 61 -29.53 -7.94 21.67
CA GLY A 61 -30.30 -7.40 20.56
C GLY A 61 -30.32 -8.33 19.36
N ASP A 62 -31.46 -8.45 18.68
CA ASP A 62 -31.66 -9.23 17.44
C ASP A 62 -31.37 -8.40 16.19
N ILE A 63 -31.27 -7.09 16.32
CA ILE A 63 -31.01 -6.15 15.20
C ILE A 63 -29.75 -5.35 15.51
N LEU A 64 -28.78 -5.44 14.62
CA LEU A 64 -27.55 -4.62 14.66
C LEU A 64 -27.67 -3.46 13.67
N ILE A 65 -27.48 -2.25 14.16
CA ILE A 65 -27.39 -1.04 13.34
C ILE A 65 -25.96 -0.51 13.47
N ASN A 66 -25.19 -0.61 12.41
CA ASN A 66 -23.84 -0.05 12.36
C ASN A 66 -23.92 1.39 11.81
N LEU A 67 -23.40 2.36 12.59
CA LEU A 67 -23.40 3.79 12.25
C LEU A 67 -22.05 4.25 11.65
N ASP A 68 -21.24 3.31 11.21
CA ASP A 68 -19.90 3.56 10.67
C ASP A 68 -19.88 3.66 9.13
N SER A 69 -20.98 4.03 8.52
CA SER A 69 -21.07 4.27 7.08
C SER A 69 -20.85 5.74 6.74
N GLU A 70 -20.01 6.01 5.74
CA GLU A 70 -19.66 7.37 5.30
C GLU A 70 -20.58 7.90 4.18
N THR A 71 -21.38 7.06 3.54
CA THR A 71 -22.22 7.47 2.40
C THR A 71 -23.61 7.88 2.87
N GLU A 72 -23.92 9.16 2.71
CA GLU A 72 -25.21 9.72 3.09
C GLU A 72 -26.35 9.12 2.25
N GLY A 73 -27.43 8.70 2.92
CA GLY A 73 -28.64 8.19 2.29
C GLY A 73 -28.57 6.75 1.81
N GLU A 74 -27.52 6.03 2.10
CA GLU A 74 -27.34 4.61 1.74
C GLU A 74 -27.43 3.69 2.96
N LEU A 75 -28.03 2.51 2.78
CA LEU A 75 -28.05 1.43 3.75
C LEU A 75 -27.26 0.24 3.22
N TYR A 76 -26.17 -0.11 3.90
CA TYR A 76 -25.35 -1.27 3.55
C TYR A 76 -25.87 -2.49 4.31
N VAL A 77 -26.27 -3.51 3.56
CA VAL A 77 -26.84 -4.76 4.12
C VAL A 77 -25.84 -5.94 4.04
N GLY A 78 -24.61 -5.67 3.68
CA GLY A 78 -23.54 -6.64 3.62
C GLY A 78 -22.18 -5.97 3.47
N CYS A 79 -21.12 -6.74 3.64
CA CYS A 79 -19.75 -6.29 3.43
C CYS A 79 -18.91 -7.38 2.75
N ALA A 80 -17.80 -6.97 2.15
CA ALA A 80 -16.81 -7.90 1.65
C ALA A 80 -16.01 -8.50 2.83
N GLY A 81 -15.62 -9.76 2.71
CA GLY A 81 -14.60 -10.35 3.56
C GLY A 81 -13.20 -10.00 3.06
N GLY A 82 -12.22 -10.09 3.96
CA GLY A 82 -10.80 -9.89 3.63
C GLY A 82 -9.92 -10.98 4.21
N LEU A 83 -8.79 -11.22 3.56
CA LEU A 83 -7.73 -12.09 4.04
C LEU A 83 -6.39 -11.42 3.79
N ASP A 84 -5.61 -11.25 4.87
CA ASP A 84 -4.23 -10.81 4.75
C ASP A 84 -3.30 -12.02 4.62
N ALA A 85 -2.45 -11.98 3.59
CA ALA A 85 -1.42 -13.00 3.39
C ALA A 85 -0.04 -12.33 3.36
N THR A 86 0.88 -12.80 4.19
CA THR A 86 2.28 -12.36 4.20
C THR A 86 3.16 -13.49 3.70
N ALA A 87 3.90 -13.23 2.63
CA ALA A 87 4.93 -14.13 2.13
C ALA A 87 6.32 -13.57 2.51
N SER A 88 7.16 -14.38 3.12
CA SER A 88 8.53 -14.01 3.46
C SER A 88 9.51 -15.05 2.96
N ALA A 89 10.69 -14.58 2.56
CA ALA A 89 11.81 -15.42 2.17
C ALA A 89 13.11 -14.83 2.73
N SER A 90 14.09 -15.66 2.97
CA SER A 90 15.41 -15.22 3.40
C SER A 90 16.44 -15.43 2.29
N TYR A 91 17.49 -14.64 2.31
CA TYR A 91 18.64 -14.75 1.42
C TYR A 91 19.93 -14.55 2.20
N VAL A 92 21.04 -14.96 1.64
CA VAL A 92 22.37 -14.67 2.20
C VAL A 92 22.96 -13.50 1.42
N PRO A 93 23.16 -12.33 2.05
CA PRO A 93 23.67 -11.16 1.35
C PRO A 93 25.04 -11.40 0.71
N ALA A 94 25.23 -10.84 -0.48
CA ALA A 94 26.52 -10.86 -1.18
C ALA A 94 27.34 -9.60 -0.87
N GLU A 95 28.68 -9.70 -1.01
CA GLU A 95 29.57 -8.59 -0.77
C GLU A 95 29.60 -7.63 -1.96
N TYR A 96 29.72 -6.37 -1.69
CA TYR A 96 29.74 -5.25 -2.61
C TYR A 96 31.15 -5.01 -3.18
N ASP A 97 31.21 -4.60 -4.46
CA ASP A 97 32.44 -4.09 -5.07
C ASP A 97 32.50 -2.56 -4.94
N LYS A 98 33.61 -2.05 -4.37
CA LYS A 98 33.84 -0.61 -4.11
C LYS A 98 33.81 0.29 -5.35
N ASN A 99 33.84 -0.29 -6.55
CA ASN A 99 33.74 0.45 -7.81
C ASN A 99 32.31 0.69 -8.30
N TRP A 100 31.30 0.21 -7.56
CA TRP A 100 29.91 0.43 -7.93
C TRP A 100 29.38 1.75 -7.36
N LEU A 101 28.48 2.37 -8.11
CA LEU A 101 27.84 3.61 -7.76
C LEU A 101 26.51 3.30 -7.06
N CYS A 102 26.21 4.01 -5.97
CA CYS A 102 24.95 3.87 -5.29
C CYS A 102 23.90 4.82 -5.88
N TYR A 103 22.73 4.30 -6.22
CA TYR A 103 21.62 5.04 -6.81
C TYR A 103 20.32 4.79 -6.09
N SER A 104 19.49 5.82 -6.01
CA SER A 104 18.11 5.76 -5.56
C SER A 104 17.17 5.62 -6.74
N LEU A 105 16.27 4.67 -6.66
CA LEU A 105 15.11 4.56 -7.54
C LEU A 105 13.87 4.92 -6.73
N ALA A 106 13.04 5.82 -7.25
CA ALA A 106 11.76 6.14 -6.63
C ALA A 106 10.64 6.19 -7.68
N VAL A 107 9.53 5.59 -7.33
CA VAL A 107 8.25 5.65 -8.04
C VAL A 107 7.28 6.38 -7.12
N LYS A 108 6.70 7.49 -7.58
CA LYS A 108 5.88 8.40 -6.77
C LYS A 108 4.71 8.97 -7.55
N GLY A 109 3.85 9.73 -6.83
CA GLY A 109 2.78 10.52 -7.45
C GLY A 109 1.59 9.71 -7.94
N PHE A 110 1.50 8.44 -7.58
CA PHE A 110 0.32 7.63 -7.84
C PHE A 110 -0.81 8.01 -6.87
N LYS A 111 -2.05 7.97 -7.36
CA LYS A 111 -3.22 8.38 -6.56
C LYS A 111 -3.49 7.45 -5.39
N GLY A 112 -3.21 6.16 -5.57
CA GLY A 112 -3.55 5.16 -4.56
C GLY A 112 -5.05 5.11 -4.28
N GLY A 113 -5.42 4.79 -3.06
CA GLY A 113 -6.81 4.70 -2.61
C GLY A 113 -7.04 3.51 -1.69
N HIS A 114 -8.28 3.33 -1.26
CA HIS A 114 -8.68 2.18 -0.45
C HIS A 114 -8.70 0.90 -1.29
N SER A 115 -8.05 -0.17 -0.82
CA SER A 115 -7.92 -1.41 -1.58
C SER A 115 -9.23 -2.15 -1.86
N GLY A 116 -10.28 -1.87 -1.10
CA GLY A 116 -11.62 -2.39 -1.34
C GLY A 116 -12.45 -1.51 -2.28
N MET A 117 -12.59 -0.22 -1.96
CA MET A 117 -13.48 0.69 -2.67
C MET A 117 -12.89 1.24 -3.97
N ASP A 118 -11.60 1.60 -3.96
CA ASP A 118 -10.95 2.24 -5.11
C ASP A 118 -10.28 1.25 -6.07
N ILE A 119 -10.23 -0.04 -5.73
CA ILE A 119 -9.54 -1.05 -6.54
C ILE A 119 -10.12 -1.16 -7.97
N ILE A 120 -11.41 -0.90 -8.12
CA ILE A 120 -12.11 -0.88 -9.40
C ILE A 120 -11.62 0.25 -10.33
N LEU A 121 -10.99 1.27 -9.79
CA LEU A 121 -10.51 2.42 -10.56
C LEU A 121 -9.21 2.12 -11.32
N CYS A 122 -8.65 0.93 -11.16
CA CYS A 122 -7.46 0.43 -11.87
C CYS A 122 -6.27 1.41 -11.81
N ARG A 123 -6.08 2.05 -10.67
CA ARG A 123 -4.94 2.94 -10.42
C ARG A 123 -3.64 2.15 -10.30
N GLY A 124 -2.52 2.80 -10.59
CA GLY A 124 -1.21 2.15 -10.52
C GLY A 124 -0.83 1.75 -9.09
N ASN A 125 -0.28 0.54 -8.95
CA ASN A 125 0.33 0.06 -7.73
C ASN A 125 1.85 0.30 -7.82
N ALA A 126 2.38 1.20 -6.99
CA ALA A 126 3.78 1.61 -7.06
C ALA A 126 4.77 0.44 -6.83
N ASN A 127 4.41 -0.55 -6.01
CA ASN A 127 5.24 -1.75 -5.80
C ASN A 127 5.41 -2.56 -7.10
N LYS A 128 4.31 -2.79 -7.81
CA LYS A 128 4.32 -3.50 -9.10
C LYS A 128 5.12 -2.75 -10.16
N ILE A 129 4.97 -1.44 -10.18
CA ILE A 129 5.61 -0.55 -11.13
C ILE A 129 7.11 -0.48 -10.88
N ALA A 130 7.54 -0.28 -9.63
CA ALA A 130 8.96 -0.30 -9.26
C ALA A 130 9.60 -1.65 -9.57
N ALA A 131 8.90 -2.76 -9.33
CA ALA A 131 9.38 -4.09 -9.68
C ALA A 131 9.58 -4.26 -11.19
N ARG A 132 8.69 -3.71 -12.04
CA ARG A 132 8.86 -3.74 -13.51
C ARG A 132 10.13 -3.02 -13.94
N ILE A 133 10.40 -1.85 -13.38
CA ILE A 133 11.62 -1.07 -13.66
C ILE A 133 12.86 -1.83 -13.19
N LEU A 134 12.81 -2.35 -11.96
CA LEU A 134 13.93 -3.10 -11.39
C LEU A 134 14.25 -4.37 -12.19
N LEU A 135 13.26 -5.10 -12.69
CA LEU A 135 13.51 -6.30 -13.50
C LEU A 135 14.34 -5.97 -14.74
N GLU A 136 14.00 -4.89 -15.44
CA GLU A 136 14.73 -4.45 -16.62
C GLU A 136 16.16 -3.98 -16.27
N LEU A 137 16.33 -3.23 -15.17
CA LEU A 137 17.64 -2.79 -14.70
C LEU A 137 18.53 -3.98 -14.28
N LEU A 138 18.00 -4.92 -13.51
CA LEU A 138 18.72 -6.12 -13.08
C LEU A 138 19.16 -6.99 -14.24
N THR A 139 18.31 -7.13 -15.27
CA THR A 139 18.55 -8.08 -16.37
C THR A 139 19.31 -7.47 -17.54
N LYS A 140 19.22 -6.15 -17.79
CA LYS A 140 19.84 -5.49 -18.94
C LYS A 140 21.06 -4.65 -18.59
N ALA A 141 21.14 -4.10 -17.38
CA ALA A 141 22.19 -3.16 -16.99
C ALA A 141 23.04 -3.66 -15.81
N ASP A 142 22.90 -4.93 -15.43
CA ASP A 142 23.69 -5.57 -14.38
C ASP A 142 23.62 -4.84 -13.02
N VAL A 143 22.52 -4.12 -12.78
CA VAL A 143 22.25 -3.42 -11.52
C VAL A 143 22.09 -4.41 -10.37
N LYS A 144 22.52 -4.06 -9.17
CA LYS A 144 22.40 -4.90 -7.98
C LYS A 144 21.40 -4.29 -6.99
N LEU A 145 20.45 -5.06 -6.53
CA LEU A 145 19.43 -4.60 -5.58
C LEU A 145 20.00 -4.61 -4.16
N LEU A 146 19.88 -3.47 -3.49
CA LEU A 146 20.30 -3.31 -2.09
C LEU A 146 19.10 -3.35 -1.15
N ASP A 147 18.09 -2.53 -1.44
CA ASP A 147 16.91 -2.35 -0.61
C ASP A 147 15.67 -2.10 -1.47
N PHE A 148 14.54 -2.42 -0.91
CA PHE A 148 13.22 -2.13 -1.49
C PHE A 148 12.22 -1.88 -0.39
N GLU A 149 11.47 -0.78 -0.50
CA GLU A 149 10.37 -0.48 0.40
C GLU A 149 9.22 0.19 -0.37
N GLY A 150 7.99 -0.29 -0.16
CA GLY A 150 6.81 0.35 -0.74
C GLY A 150 5.53 -0.09 -0.09
N GLY A 151 4.62 0.88 0.04
CA GLY A 151 3.37 0.75 0.77
C GLY A 151 3.55 0.73 2.29
N THR A 152 2.58 1.32 2.98
CA THR A 152 2.62 1.46 4.45
C THR A 152 1.40 0.88 5.15
N LEU A 153 0.31 0.68 4.43
CA LEU A 153 -0.97 0.22 4.97
C LEU A 153 -1.51 -0.96 4.15
N ARG A 154 -1.95 -2.01 4.84
CA ARG A 154 -2.51 -3.22 4.21
C ARG A 154 -3.78 -2.98 3.37
N ASN A 155 -4.58 -2.00 3.74
CA ASN A 155 -5.83 -1.63 3.08
C ASN A 155 -5.70 -0.45 2.09
N ALA A 156 -4.49 -0.05 1.75
CA ALA A 156 -4.24 1.02 0.79
C ALA A 156 -3.50 0.53 -0.46
N ILE A 157 -3.86 1.07 -1.62
CA ILE A 157 -3.11 0.88 -2.86
C ILE A 157 -1.83 1.70 -2.76
N PRO A 158 -0.63 1.11 -2.89
CA PRO A 158 0.63 1.81 -2.74
C PRO A 158 0.80 2.97 -3.72
N ARG A 159 1.07 4.15 -3.18
CA ARG A 159 1.26 5.40 -3.95
C ARG A 159 2.72 5.64 -4.31
N GLU A 160 3.62 5.05 -3.54
CA GLU A 160 5.06 5.23 -3.63
C GLU A 160 5.79 3.91 -3.37
N ALA A 161 6.93 3.74 -4.04
CA ALA A 161 7.87 2.67 -3.79
C ALA A 161 9.29 3.17 -4.05
N PHE A 162 10.22 2.69 -3.25
CA PHE A 162 11.62 3.10 -3.24
C PHE A 162 12.52 1.89 -3.33
N ALA A 163 13.64 2.04 -3.98
CA ALA A 163 14.70 1.04 -3.95
C ALA A 163 16.06 1.72 -3.96
N THR A 164 17.01 1.10 -3.30
CA THR A 164 18.42 1.46 -3.39
C THR A 164 19.13 0.38 -4.21
N VAL A 165 19.97 0.80 -5.12
CA VAL A 165 20.67 -0.10 -6.03
C VAL A 165 22.13 0.30 -6.20
N TYR A 166 22.97 -0.68 -6.48
CA TYR A 166 24.32 -0.44 -7.00
C TYR A 166 24.35 -0.60 -8.52
N VAL A 167 25.09 0.30 -9.16
CA VAL A 167 25.29 0.32 -10.61
C VAL A 167 26.79 0.22 -10.88
N PRO A 168 27.28 -0.81 -11.60
CA PRO A 168 28.65 -0.82 -12.08
C PRO A 168 28.96 0.44 -12.88
N ALA A 169 30.08 1.09 -12.62
CA ALA A 169 30.39 2.42 -13.20
C ALA A 169 30.40 2.41 -14.74
N ASP A 170 30.83 1.31 -15.35
CA ASP A 170 30.84 1.09 -16.81
C ASP A 170 29.44 0.79 -17.40
N LYS A 171 28.45 0.49 -16.53
CA LYS A 171 27.05 0.21 -16.91
C LYS A 171 26.09 1.37 -16.68
N LEU A 172 26.56 2.48 -16.11
CA LEU A 172 25.69 3.60 -15.74
C LEU A 172 24.87 4.14 -16.92
N ALA A 173 25.51 4.40 -18.04
CA ALA A 173 24.82 4.94 -19.22
C ALA A 173 23.75 3.97 -19.76
N GLU A 174 23.99 2.66 -19.66
CA GLU A 174 23.01 1.64 -20.02
C GLU A 174 21.85 1.60 -19.01
N ALA A 175 22.14 1.68 -17.72
CA ALA A 175 21.11 1.73 -16.67
C ALA A 175 20.21 2.95 -16.81
N GLU A 176 20.77 4.14 -17.02
CA GLU A 176 20.01 5.39 -17.24
C GLU A 176 19.11 5.28 -18.49
N LYS A 177 19.63 4.70 -19.57
CA LYS A 177 18.86 4.48 -20.80
C LYS A 177 17.69 3.51 -20.55
N VAL A 178 17.94 2.35 -19.94
CA VAL A 178 16.92 1.35 -19.63
C VAL A 178 15.85 1.96 -18.71
N PHE A 179 16.27 2.68 -17.67
CA PHE A 179 15.35 3.36 -16.78
C PHE A 179 14.46 4.35 -17.53
N ALA A 180 15.03 5.20 -18.38
CA ALA A 180 14.28 6.21 -19.13
C ALA A 180 13.25 5.58 -20.08
N GLU A 181 13.64 4.53 -20.82
CA GLU A 181 12.75 3.82 -21.76
C GLU A 181 11.56 3.17 -21.03
N VAL A 182 11.83 2.45 -19.94
CA VAL A 182 10.78 1.73 -19.18
C VAL A 182 9.87 2.71 -18.47
N SER A 183 10.43 3.73 -17.84
CA SER A 183 9.63 4.76 -17.14
C SER A 183 8.73 5.54 -18.09
N ALA A 184 9.21 5.86 -19.30
CA ALA A 184 8.40 6.53 -20.33
C ALA A 184 7.22 5.65 -20.78
N ALA A 185 7.45 4.36 -20.98
CA ALA A 185 6.40 3.41 -21.35
C ALA A 185 5.33 3.30 -20.24
N ILE A 186 5.76 3.16 -18.98
CA ILE A 186 4.87 3.09 -17.84
C ILE A 186 4.09 4.40 -17.65
N LYS A 187 4.74 5.54 -17.80
CA LYS A 187 4.07 6.85 -17.72
C LYS A 187 2.96 7.00 -18.75
N ALA A 188 3.19 6.51 -19.96
CA ALA A 188 2.17 6.51 -21.02
C ALA A 188 1.01 5.54 -20.68
N GLU A 189 1.30 4.38 -20.11
CA GLU A 189 0.31 3.39 -19.69
C GLU A 189 -0.66 3.96 -18.63
N TYR A 190 -0.12 4.69 -17.64
CA TYR A 190 -0.90 5.25 -16.53
C TYR A 190 -1.32 6.71 -16.73
N ALA A 191 -1.15 7.29 -17.91
CA ALA A 191 -1.48 8.70 -18.16
C ALA A 191 -2.94 9.06 -17.87
N GLY A 192 -3.87 8.10 -18.01
CA GLY A 192 -5.30 8.31 -17.75
C GLY A 192 -5.67 8.24 -16.28
N THR A 193 -5.07 7.33 -15.53
CA THR A 193 -5.39 7.09 -14.11
C THR A 193 -4.50 7.90 -13.17
N ASP A 194 -3.20 7.99 -13.46
CA ASP A 194 -2.17 8.56 -12.60
C ASP A 194 -1.25 9.54 -13.36
N PRO A 195 -1.79 10.66 -13.89
CA PRO A 195 -1.05 11.59 -14.74
C PRO A 195 0.14 12.27 -14.03
N ASP A 196 0.06 12.40 -12.70
CA ASP A 196 1.08 13.04 -11.86
C ASP A 196 2.20 12.08 -11.44
N SER A 197 2.23 10.85 -11.99
CA SER A 197 3.25 9.86 -11.66
C SER A 197 4.65 10.34 -12.01
N GLU A 198 5.58 10.13 -11.09
CA GLU A 198 6.99 10.51 -11.19
C GLU A 198 7.89 9.28 -11.03
N PHE A 199 8.97 9.28 -11.84
CA PHE A 199 9.99 8.24 -11.82
C PHE A 199 11.34 8.90 -11.64
N ILE A 200 12.10 8.50 -10.63
CA ILE A 200 13.36 9.11 -10.25
C ILE A 200 14.45 8.04 -10.21
N PHE A 201 15.56 8.29 -10.88
CA PHE A 201 16.78 7.49 -10.81
C PHE A 201 17.95 8.44 -10.70
N LYS A 202 18.57 8.53 -9.54
CA LYS A 202 19.62 9.52 -9.26
C LYS A 202 20.67 8.97 -8.31
N PRO A 203 21.87 9.54 -8.26
CA PRO A 203 22.83 9.20 -7.22
C PRO A 203 22.20 9.26 -5.83
N TYR A 204 22.51 8.28 -4.99
CA TYR A 204 22.05 8.26 -3.60
C TYR A 204 22.75 9.38 -2.82
N GLU A 205 21.98 10.22 -2.19
CA GLU A 205 22.48 11.34 -1.36
C GLU A 205 22.75 10.82 0.05
N CYS A 206 24.02 10.53 0.36
CA CYS A 206 24.42 10.20 1.73
C CYS A 206 24.53 11.48 2.56
N ALA A 207 24.10 11.44 3.82
CA ALA A 207 24.48 12.47 4.78
C ALA A 207 26.02 12.45 4.96
N GLU A 208 26.61 13.61 5.30
CA GLU A 208 28.07 13.72 5.45
C GLU A 208 28.59 12.66 6.44
N GLY A 209 29.38 11.71 5.95
CA GLY A 209 29.99 10.63 6.73
C GLY A 209 29.20 9.34 6.82
N GLU A 210 28.01 9.25 6.21
CA GLU A 210 27.26 8.00 6.11
C GLU A 210 27.44 7.35 4.74
N CYS A 211 27.74 6.06 4.72
CA CYS A 211 27.69 5.25 3.50
C CYS A 211 26.22 4.92 3.18
N CYS A 212 25.86 4.87 1.90
CA CYS A 212 24.53 4.45 1.42
C CYS A 212 24.06 3.09 1.98
N CYS A 213 24.96 2.31 2.54
CA CYS A 213 24.75 1.00 3.14
C CYS A 213 24.82 0.97 4.66
N GLY A 214 24.95 2.13 5.34
CA GLY A 214 24.88 2.21 6.81
C GLY A 214 26.08 1.63 7.59
N GLY A 215 27.23 1.35 6.95
CA GLY A 215 28.39 0.83 7.67
C GLY A 215 29.51 0.26 6.78
N ASP A 216 30.53 -0.37 7.45
CA ASP A 216 31.71 -0.94 6.79
C ASP A 216 31.43 -2.19 5.93
N GLU A 217 30.25 -2.77 6.04
CA GLU A 217 29.84 -3.98 5.31
C GLU A 217 28.69 -3.70 4.34
N CYS A 218 29.04 -3.12 3.18
CA CYS A 218 28.08 -2.94 2.11
C CYS A 218 27.72 -4.29 1.48
N LYS A 219 26.45 -4.69 1.61
CA LYS A 219 25.93 -5.95 1.10
C LYS A 219 24.75 -5.70 0.17
N TYR A 220 24.49 -6.64 -0.73
CA TYR A 220 23.36 -6.56 -1.65
C TYR A 220 22.63 -7.91 -1.75
N VAL A 221 21.42 -7.89 -2.27
CA VAL A 221 20.63 -9.10 -2.55
C VAL A 221 21.26 -9.82 -3.74
N PRO A 222 21.71 -11.09 -3.61
CA PRO A 222 22.31 -11.83 -4.72
C PRO A 222 21.42 -11.80 -5.96
N GLU A 223 22.03 -11.71 -7.13
CA GLU A 223 21.31 -11.50 -8.40
C GLU A 223 20.14 -12.46 -8.63
N ALA A 224 20.37 -13.74 -8.38
CA ALA A 224 19.35 -14.76 -8.54
C ALA A 224 18.16 -14.56 -7.58
N ASP A 225 18.44 -14.10 -6.36
CA ASP A 225 17.42 -13.81 -5.35
C ASP A 225 16.71 -12.50 -5.64
N ALA A 226 17.43 -11.46 -6.06
CA ALA A 226 16.85 -10.19 -6.50
C ALA A 226 15.89 -10.37 -7.67
N VAL A 227 16.30 -11.13 -8.71
CA VAL A 227 15.44 -11.44 -9.85
C VAL A 227 14.22 -12.28 -9.43
N ARG A 228 14.38 -13.26 -8.54
CA ARG A 228 13.24 -14.04 -8.00
C ARG A 228 12.28 -13.16 -7.21
N PHE A 229 12.80 -12.32 -6.33
CA PHE A 229 12.01 -11.36 -5.54
C PHE A 229 11.19 -10.42 -6.43
N VAL A 230 11.83 -9.78 -7.39
CA VAL A 230 11.16 -8.85 -8.30
C VAL A 230 10.12 -9.57 -9.18
N ARG A 231 10.42 -10.77 -9.67
CA ARG A 231 9.46 -11.59 -10.41
C ARG A 231 8.29 -12.04 -9.56
N ALA A 232 8.51 -12.34 -8.28
CA ALA A 232 7.43 -12.68 -7.35
C ALA A 232 6.48 -11.49 -7.16
N ILE A 233 7.00 -10.27 -6.99
CA ILE A 233 6.20 -9.04 -6.95
C ILE A 233 5.37 -8.89 -8.22
N ILE A 234 5.99 -9.05 -9.40
CA ILE A 234 5.29 -8.93 -10.69
C ILE A 234 4.21 -10.00 -10.85
N ALA A 235 4.48 -11.23 -10.46
CA ALA A 235 3.57 -12.36 -10.57
C ALA A 235 2.44 -12.34 -9.53
N CYS A 236 2.63 -11.65 -8.38
CA CYS A 236 1.59 -11.54 -7.36
C CYS A 236 0.33 -10.91 -7.96
N PRO A 237 -0.86 -11.48 -7.75
CA PRO A 237 -2.11 -10.86 -8.18
C PRO A 237 -2.27 -9.46 -7.58
N ASP A 238 -2.86 -8.55 -8.34
CA ASP A 238 -3.12 -7.16 -7.92
C ASP A 238 -4.22 -6.55 -8.79
N GLY A 239 -5.19 -5.88 -8.17
CA GLY A 239 -6.33 -5.32 -8.86
C GLY A 239 -7.57 -6.20 -8.78
N VAL A 240 -8.52 -5.95 -9.68
CA VAL A 240 -9.76 -6.71 -9.78
C VAL A 240 -9.49 -8.04 -10.46
N GLU A 241 -9.78 -9.15 -9.75
CA GLU A 241 -9.71 -10.50 -10.29
C GLU A 241 -11.04 -10.94 -10.91
N ARG A 242 -12.16 -10.55 -10.29
CA ARG A 242 -13.48 -10.91 -10.75
C ARG A 242 -14.54 -9.88 -10.39
N MET A 243 -15.39 -9.56 -11.36
CA MET A 243 -16.61 -8.79 -11.15
C MET A 243 -17.77 -9.72 -10.82
N SER A 244 -18.71 -9.25 -10.02
CA SER A 244 -19.95 -9.99 -9.74
C SER A 244 -20.73 -10.27 -11.03
N SER A 245 -21.18 -11.51 -11.20
CA SER A 245 -22.05 -11.88 -12.30
C SER A 245 -23.52 -11.52 -12.04
N GLU A 246 -23.88 -11.23 -10.80
CA GLU A 246 -25.26 -10.97 -10.37
C GLU A 246 -25.52 -9.47 -10.17
N ILE A 247 -24.52 -8.72 -9.69
CA ILE A 247 -24.65 -7.30 -9.37
C ILE A 247 -23.74 -6.50 -10.28
N PRO A 248 -24.27 -5.73 -11.24
CA PRO A 248 -23.47 -4.88 -12.13
C PRO A 248 -22.65 -3.86 -11.36
N GLY A 249 -21.35 -3.74 -11.70
CA GLY A 249 -20.43 -2.78 -11.10
C GLY A 249 -19.82 -3.21 -9.76
N LEU A 250 -20.26 -4.31 -9.16
CA LEU A 250 -19.69 -4.82 -7.93
C LEU A 250 -18.45 -5.68 -8.21
N VAL A 251 -17.34 -5.34 -7.54
CA VAL A 251 -16.15 -6.20 -7.50
C VAL A 251 -16.42 -7.37 -6.56
N GLU A 252 -16.35 -8.59 -7.08
CA GLU A 252 -16.54 -9.80 -6.28
C GLU A 252 -15.25 -10.24 -5.61
N THR A 253 -14.14 -10.21 -6.35
CA THR A 253 -12.83 -10.61 -5.85
C THR A 253 -11.75 -9.66 -6.36
N SER A 254 -10.91 -9.20 -5.48
CA SER A 254 -9.76 -8.37 -5.80
C SER A 254 -8.57 -8.71 -4.90
N ASN A 255 -7.40 -8.28 -5.31
CA ASN A 255 -6.18 -8.37 -4.52
C ASN A 255 -5.43 -7.04 -4.56
N ASN A 256 -4.74 -6.71 -3.48
CA ASN A 256 -3.87 -5.54 -3.39
C ASN A 256 -2.51 -5.95 -2.85
N LEU A 257 -1.46 -5.79 -3.62
CA LEU A 257 -0.09 -5.93 -3.16
C LEU A 257 0.30 -4.72 -2.31
N ALA A 258 -0.13 -4.72 -1.05
CA ALA A 258 -0.13 -3.56 -0.18
C ALA A 258 1.26 -3.13 0.26
N MET A 259 2.06 -4.05 0.76
CA MET A 259 3.35 -3.74 1.36
C MET A 259 4.43 -4.70 0.85
N VAL A 260 5.57 -4.14 0.49
CA VAL A 260 6.75 -4.90 0.09
C VAL A 260 7.97 -4.28 0.74
N LYS A 261 8.82 -5.11 1.37
CA LYS A 261 10.02 -4.63 2.04
C LYS A 261 11.13 -5.67 1.97
N ILE A 262 12.37 -5.19 1.84
CA ILE A 262 13.58 -5.97 2.12
C ILE A 262 14.09 -5.54 3.50
N GLU A 263 14.22 -6.48 4.41
CA GLU A 263 14.76 -6.26 5.75
C GLU A 263 16.05 -7.07 5.89
N GLY A 264 17.18 -6.42 5.73
CA GLY A 264 18.52 -6.86 6.07
C GLY A 264 18.82 -8.37 6.07
N GLY A 265 18.59 -9.04 4.99
CA GLY A 265 19.05 -10.40 4.72
C GLY A 265 18.60 -11.52 5.66
#